data_f135741bcc7542f941cfd118d6a0c1ff
#
_entry.id   f135741bcc7542f941cfd118d6a0c1ff
#
_cell.length_a   1.000
_cell.length_b   1.000
_cell.length_c   1.000
_cell.angle_alpha   90.00
_cell.angle_beta   90.00
_cell.angle_gamma   90.00
#
_symmetry.space_group_name_H-M   'P 1'
#
loop_
_entity.id
_entity.type
_entity.pdbx_description
1 polymer ?
#
loop_
_entity_poly.entity_id
_entity_poly.type
_entity_poly.pdbx_seq_one_letter_code
_entity_poly.pdbx_strand_id
1 'polypeptide(L)'
;MAALKMAAGEIGYPVLIKASAGGGGKGMRVVGSAVEFEGALQAARSEARSAFGDDHVLIEKYFTEIHHVEVQVLGDEQGNLLHLFERECSVQRRHQKIIEESPSPIVARFEAQGDPLRQRMTAAAVSLARAAGYTGAGTVEFVVAENGRFYFLEMNTRLQVEHPVTELVTGLDLVTWQIRIANGEALPFAQEAISQRGHALECRLYAEEPANEFLPSIGQITTYQRPEGPGVRVDDGIEPGSAVSPFYDPMLAKVITWGQDRAEAVAKMERALRETAVLGVQTNIPYLLAILEEAYFRAGQTSTQYIRQHMADWRPETTLGPDEWLALAAVEYLLGRRRGEGDGRCRRRRTARPPGKKSGPGATSIVEDFLRVKVFKTVWVFFLDLCLLP
;
A
#
# COMPACT_ATOMS: atom_id res chain seq x y z
N MET A 1 -3.41 14.71 36.26
CA MET A 1 -3.54 15.92 35.42
C MET A 1 -2.28 16.78 35.49
N ALA A 2 -1.94 17.38 36.64
CA ALA A 2 -0.79 18.29 36.74
C ALA A 2 0.56 17.67 36.32
N ALA A 3 0.85 16.44 36.71
CA ALA A 3 2.09 15.75 36.35
C ALA A 3 2.22 15.53 34.82
N LEU A 4 1.14 15.18 34.15
CA LEU A 4 1.14 14.99 32.67
C LEU A 4 1.32 16.32 31.95
N LYS A 5 0.72 17.42 32.45
CA LYS A 5 0.88 18.75 31.88
C LYS A 5 2.33 19.26 32.05
N MET A 6 2.94 18.96 33.18
CA MET A 6 4.35 19.29 33.44
C MET A 6 5.27 18.49 32.51
N ALA A 7 5.07 17.18 32.38
CA ALA A 7 5.82 16.35 31.46
C ALA A 7 5.67 16.83 29.99
N ALA A 8 4.48 17.23 29.57
CA ALA A 8 4.27 17.81 28.24
C ALA A 8 5.06 19.11 28.03
N GLY A 9 5.18 19.95 29.09
CA GLY A 9 5.99 21.14 29.07
C GLY A 9 7.50 20.87 28.97
N GLU A 10 7.98 19.81 29.64
CA GLU A 10 9.39 19.38 29.60
C GLU A 10 9.72 18.75 28.22
N ILE A 11 8.82 17.95 27.64
CA ILE A 11 8.96 17.40 26.28
C ILE A 11 8.97 18.52 25.24
N GLY A 12 8.23 19.59 25.48
CA GLY A 12 8.04 20.74 24.58
C GLY A 12 7.01 20.46 23.49
N TYR A 13 6.10 21.42 23.31
CA TYR A 13 5.05 21.34 22.29
C TYR A 13 5.60 21.44 20.85
N PRO A 14 4.93 20.85 19.85
CA PRO A 14 3.75 20.02 19.97
C PRO A 14 4.04 18.66 20.58
N VAL A 15 3.04 18.09 21.29
CA VAL A 15 3.09 16.75 21.88
C VAL A 15 1.95 15.89 21.35
N LEU A 16 2.12 14.57 21.40
CA LEU A 16 1.10 13.58 21.09
C LEU A 16 0.61 12.94 22.37
N ILE A 17 -0.70 12.95 22.61
CA ILE A 17 -1.34 12.15 23.63
C ILE A 17 -1.80 10.86 22.97
N LYS A 18 -1.42 9.70 23.51
CA LYS A 18 -1.67 8.37 22.94
C LYS A 18 -2.24 7.44 24.01
N ALA A 19 -3.29 6.69 23.71
CA ALA A 19 -3.81 5.66 24.63
C ALA A 19 -2.74 4.58 24.87
N SER A 20 -2.50 4.21 26.11
CA SER A 20 -1.49 3.21 26.48
C SER A 20 -1.84 1.81 25.97
N ALA A 21 -3.13 1.44 26.00
CA ALA A 21 -3.65 0.16 25.52
C ALA A 21 -4.06 0.24 24.03
N GLY A 22 -3.81 1.36 23.34
CA GLY A 22 -4.29 1.63 21.99
C GLY A 22 -3.30 1.21 20.90
N GLY A 23 -3.83 1.07 19.70
CA GLY A 23 -3.07 0.82 18.47
C GLY A 23 -3.83 1.35 17.25
N GLY A 24 -3.17 1.42 16.08
CA GLY A 24 -3.79 1.82 14.82
C GLY A 24 -4.33 3.26 14.80
N GLY A 25 -3.74 4.18 15.59
CA GLY A 25 -4.09 5.61 15.57
C GLY A 25 -5.32 6.00 16.38
N LYS A 26 -6.04 5.06 17.01
CA LYS A 26 -7.19 5.37 17.86
C LYS A 26 -6.74 5.92 19.22
N GLY A 27 -7.46 6.94 19.70
CA GLY A 27 -7.12 7.60 20.98
C GLY A 27 -5.87 8.48 20.92
N MET A 28 -5.45 8.89 19.72
CA MET A 28 -4.30 9.79 19.53
C MET A 28 -4.76 11.23 19.31
N ARG A 29 -4.10 12.19 19.98
CA ARG A 29 -4.37 13.63 19.82
C ARG A 29 -3.10 14.44 19.82
N VAL A 30 -2.90 15.20 18.75
CA VAL A 30 -1.83 16.20 18.67
C VAL A 30 -2.25 17.46 19.44
N VAL A 31 -1.37 17.96 20.27
CA VAL A 31 -1.57 19.16 21.10
C VAL A 31 -0.50 20.16 20.78
N GLY A 32 -0.90 21.29 20.21
CA GLY A 32 0.00 22.37 19.79
C GLY A 32 0.51 23.26 20.91
N SER A 33 -0.24 23.36 22.00
CA SER A 33 0.06 24.31 23.08
C SER A 33 -0.43 23.83 24.45
N ALA A 34 0.13 24.43 25.52
CA ALA A 34 -0.26 24.15 26.90
C ALA A 34 -1.73 24.52 27.20
N VAL A 35 -2.32 25.45 26.43
CA VAL A 35 -3.71 25.90 26.59
C VAL A 35 -4.68 24.78 26.15
N GLU A 36 -4.36 24.08 25.08
CA GLU A 36 -5.21 23.00 24.52
C GLU A 36 -5.08 21.69 25.29
N PHE A 37 -4.02 21.54 26.11
CA PHE A 37 -3.62 20.26 26.68
C PHE A 37 -4.70 19.59 27.52
N GLU A 38 -5.38 20.33 28.40
CA GLU A 38 -6.35 19.76 29.34
C GLU A 38 -7.59 19.20 28.63
N GLY A 39 -8.12 19.95 27.65
CA GLY A 39 -9.26 19.52 26.85
C GLY A 39 -8.91 18.30 25.98
N ALA A 40 -7.74 18.31 25.35
CA ALA A 40 -7.25 17.21 24.55
C ALA A 40 -7.01 15.94 25.37
N LEU A 41 -6.44 16.07 26.58
CA LEU A 41 -6.20 14.97 27.49
C LEU A 41 -7.51 14.32 27.95
N GLN A 42 -8.52 15.10 28.34
CA GLN A 42 -9.83 14.57 28.73
C GLN A 42 -10.51 13.80 27.60
N ALA A 43 -10.46 14.36 26.39
CA ALA A 43 -11.02 13.72 25.21
C ALA A 43 -10.29 12.41 24.85
N ALA A 44 -8.95 12.40 24.90
CA ALA A 44 -8.15 11.19 24.64
C ALA A 44 -8.44 10.09 25.67
N ARG A 45 -8.54 10.41 26.94
CA ARG A 45 -8.86 9.44 27.99
C ARG A 45 -10.26 8.89 27.85
N SER A 46 -11.25 9.72 27.52
CA SER A 46 -12.63 9.28 27.28
C SER A 46 -12.72 8.31 26.11
N GLU A 47 -12.03 8.61 25.01
CA GLU A 47 -11.95 7.75 23.83
C GLU A 47 -11.23 6.44 24.14
N ALA A 48 -10.09 6.49 24.85
CA ALA A 48 -9.34 5.31 25.27
C ALA A 48 -10.18 4.38 26.15
N ARG A 49 -10.90 4.93 27.12
CA ARG A 49 -11.81 4.15 27.98
C ARG A 49 -12.92 3.48 27.18
N SER A 50 -13.52 4.19 26.24
CA SER A 50 -14.59 3.65 25.39
C SER A 50 -14.10 2.56 24.44
N ALA A 51 -12.91 2.73 23.84
CA ALA A 51 -12.41 1.83 22.82
C ALA A 51 -11.65 0.61 23.39
N PHE A 52 -10.95 0.80 24.53
CA PHE A 52 -10.03 -0.21 25.08
C PHE A 52 -10.33 -0.62 26.53
N GLY A 53 -11.31 0.03 27.18
CA GLY A 53 -11.62 -0.21 28.59
C GLY A 53 -10.59 0.39 29.57
N ASP A 54 -9.53 1.04 29.09
CA ASP A 54 -8.45 1.64 29.85
C ASP A 54 -8.28 3.11 29.44
N ASP A 55 -8.14 4.01 30.43
CA ASP A 55 -7.97 5.44 30.17
C ASP A 55 -6.53 5.95 30.41
N HIS A 56 -5.58 5.04 30.58
CA HIS A 56 -4.17 5.39 30.67
C HIS A 56 -3.66 5.93 29.32
N VAL A 57 -2.91 7.04 29.40
CA VAL A 57 -2.33 7.71 28.25
C VAL A 57 -0.84 7.95 28.45
N LEU A 58 -0.12 7.91 27.33
CA LEU A 58 1.29 8.34 27.23
C LEU A 58 1.35 9.69 26.55
N ILE A 59 2.41 10.46 26.83
CA ILE A 59 2.70 11.71 26.18
C ILE A 59 4.05 11.58 25.48
N GLU A 60 4.04 11.82 24.18
CA GLU A 60 5.21 11.69 23.33
C GLU A 60 5.49 13.01 22.61
N LYS A 61 6.75 13.24 22.23
CA LYS A 61 7.10 14.35 21.33
C LYS A 61 6.43 14.12 19.98
N TYR A 62 5.71 15.12 19.50
CA TYR A 62 5.17 15.11 18.14
C TYR A 62 6.13 15.79 17.18
N PHE A 63 6.41 15.11 16.07
CA PHE A 63 7.21 15.66 14.98
C PHE A 63 6.30 15.86 13.76
N THR A 64 6.40 17.02 13.11
CA THR A 64 5.54 17.40 11.99
C THR A 64 5.99 16.84 10.65
N GLU A 65 7.31 16.74 10.48
CA GLU A 65 7.92 16.19 9.25
C GLU A 65 8.82 15.03 9.64
N ILE A 66 8.34 13.84 9.37
CA ILE A 66 9.01 12.60 9.70
C ILE A 66 8.84 11.59 8.57
N HIS A 67 9.76 10.63 8.55
CA HIS A 67 9.63 9.41 7.80
C HIS A 67 9.21 8.28 8.74
N HIS A 68 8.36 7.39 8.23
CA HIS A 68 8.02 6.15 8.87
C HIS A 68 8.90 5.07 8.28
N VAL A 69 9.93 4.69 9.01
CA VAL A 69 10.89 3.67 8.61
C VAL A 69 10.86 2.53 9.61
N GLU A 70 10.83 1.32 9.13
CA GLU A 70 10.71 0.13 9.97
C GLU A 70 11.78 -0.89 9.64
N VAL A 71 12.18 -1.69 10.62
CA VAL A 71 13.19 -2.73 10.47
C VAL A 71 12.57 -4.10 10.68
N GLN A 72 12.67 -4.96 9.65
CA GLN A 72 12.29 -6.37 9.76
C GLN A 72 13.26 -7.12 10.63
N VAL A 73 12.76 -7.84 11.63
CA VAL A 73 13.56 -8.79 12.43
C VAL A 73 13.04 -10.21 12.24
N LEU A 74 13.93 -11.17 12.42
CA LEU A 74 13.64 -12.60 12.36
C LEU A 74 14.45 -13.31 13.45
N GLY A 75 13.78 -13.99 14.38
CA GLY A 75 14.40 -14.69 15.49
C GLY A 75 13.97 -16.15 15.57
N ASP A 76 14.88 -17.05 15.94
CA ASP A 76 14.59 -18.46 16.21
C ASP A 76 14.54 -18.77 17.71
N GLU A 77 14.17 -20.00 18.05
CA GLU A 77 14.10 -20.46 19.45
C GLU A 77 15.50 -20.74 20.05
N GLN A 78 16.55 -20.80 19.24
CA GLN A 78 17.92 -21.01 19.66
C GLN A 78 18.63 -19.70 20.04
N GLY A 79 17.94 -18.56 19.91
CA GLY A 79 18.44 -17.22 20.27
C GLY A 79 19.18 -16.51 19.14
N ASN A 80 19.20 -17.07 17.92
CA ASN A 80 19.64 -16.32 16.75
C ASN A 80 18.59 -15.26 16.41
N LEU A 81 19.04 -14.02 16.27
CA LEU A 81 18.17 -12.88 15.96
C LEU A 81 18.86 -11.98 14.96
N LEU A 82 18.22 -11.81 13.82
CA LEU A 82 18.74 -11.10 12.65
C LEU A 82 17.83 -9.95 12.27
N HIS A 83 18.36 -8.95 11.59
CA HIS A 83 17.59 -7.97 10.85
C HIS A 83 17.62 -8.26 9.34
N LEU A 84 16.55 -7.91 8.66
CA LEU A 84 16.42 -8.04 7.21
C LEU A 84 16.26 -6.67 6.56
N PHE A 85 17.01 -5.70 7.04
CA PHE A 85 17.01 -4.30 6.63
C PHE A 85 15.71 -3.56 6.89
N GLU A 86 15.64 -2.35 6.35
CA GLU A 86 14.54 -1.43 6.57
C GLU A 86 13.59 -1.36 5.37
N ARG A 87 12.38 -0.86 5.68
CA ARG A 87 11.36 -0.42 4.71
C ARG A 87 10.97 1.03 4.99
N GLU A 88 10.68 1.77 3.95
CA GLU A 88 10.05 3.09 4.02
C GLU A 88 8.54 2.95 3.86
N CYS A 89 7.76 3.50 4.78
CA CYS A 89 6.31 3.43 4.81
C CYS A 89 5.67 4.82 4.98
N SER A 90 6.35 5.88 4.57
CA SER A 90 5.91 7.25 4.80
C SER A 90 4.72 7.66 3.94
N VAL A 91 4.55 7.07 2.75
CA VAL A 91 3.40 7.39 1.89
C VAL A 91 2.16 6.70 2.43
N GLN A 92 1.43 7.45 3.24
CA GLN A 92 0.26 6.95 3.95
C GLN A 92 -0.88 7.98 3.96
N ARG A 93 -2.10 7.49 4.02
CA ARG A 93 -3.32 8.30 4.11
C ARG A 93 -4.05 7.97 5.40
N ARG A 94 -4.30 8.99 6.25
CA ARG A 94 -4.97 8.79 7.55
C ARG A 94 -4.33 7.65 8.38
N HIS A 95 -3.00 7.60 8.40
CA HIS A 95 -2.19 6.55 9.05
C HIS A 95 -2.28 5.15 8.40
N GLN A 96 -2.90 5.01 7.24
CA GLN A 96 -2.89 3.79 6.44
C GLN A 96 -1.79 3.86 5.39
N LYS A 97 -0.85 2.93 5.44
CA LYS A 97 0.20 2.79 4.44
C LYS A 97 -0.43 2.45 3.10
N ILE A 98 0.03 3.05 2.00
CA ILE A 98 -0.48 2.80 0.64
C ILE A 98 0.62 2.50 -0.37
N ILE A 99 1.85 2.99 -0.12
CA ILE A 99 3.06 2.65 -0.86
C ILE A 99 4.17 2.40 0.13
N GLU A 100 4.87 1.28 -0.03
CA GLU A 100 6.02 0.88 0.76
C GLU A 100 7.19 0.53 -0.15
N GLU A 101 8.41 0.80 0.28
CA GLU A 101 9.60 0.52 -0.50
C GLU A 101 10.81 0.08 0.37
N SER A 102 11.71 -0.66 -0.23
CA SER A 102 12.99 -1.06 0.36
C SER A 102 14.08 -1.10 -0.73
N PRO A 103 15.24 -0.47 -0.50
CA PRO A 103 15.68 0.34 0.65
C PRO A 103 14.89 1.64 0.85
N SER A 104 14.95 2.19 2.07
CA SER A 104 14.37 3.52 2.37
C SER A 104 15.17 4.64 1.71
N PRO A 105 14.54 5.56 0.94
CA PRO A 105 15.22 6.70 0.33
C PRO A 105 15.89 7.62 1.35
N ILE A 106 15.25 7.89 2.50
CA ILE A 106 15.85 8.73 3.54
C ILE A 106 17.09 8.07 4.14
N VAL A 107 17.05 6.76 4.41
CA VAL A 107 18.20 6.03 4.95
C VAL A 107 19.34 6.02 3.94
N ALA A 108 19.04 5.73 2.67
CA ALA A 108 20.04 5.76 1.60
C ALA A 108 20.68 7.16 1.41
N ARG A 109 19.90 8.24 1.58
CA ARG A 109 20.41 9.62 1.53
C ARG A 109 21.44 9.88 2.62
N PHE A 110 21.19 9.44 3.86
CA PHE A 110 22.13 9.58 4.98
C PHE A 110 23.39 8.76 4.78
N GLU A 111 23.26 7.53 4.32
CA GLU A 111 24.43 6.67 4.02
C GLU A 111 25.32 7.25 2.93
N ALA A 112 24.73 7.86 1.88
CA ALA A 112 25.49 8.54 0.83
C ALA A 112 26.26 9.78 1.37
N GLN A 113 25.85 10.32 2.50
CA GLN A 113 26.52 11.42 3.23
C GLN A 113 27.53 10.92 4.27
N GLY A 114 27.70 9.59 4.40
CA GLY A 114 28.61 8.96 5.36
C GLY A 114 28.05 8.77 6.77
N ASP A 115 26.75 8.98 6.97
CA ASP A 115 26.07 8.67 8.24
C ASP A 115 25.58 7.22 8.24
N PRO A 116 26.01 6.35 9.16
CA PRO A 116 25.59 4.96 9.22
C PRO A 116 24.20 4.76 9.82
N LEU A 117 23.19 5.51 9.30
CA LEU A 117 21.84 5.51 9.84
C LEU A 117 21.23 4.11 9.83
N ARG A 118 21.36 3.35 8.72
CA ARG A 118 20.90 1.96 8.63
C ARG A 118 21.47 1.10 9.74
N GLN A 119 22.79 1.13 9.93
CA GLN A 119 23.44 0.35 10.95
C GLN A 119 22.93 0.69 12.36
N ARG A 120 22.75 1.97 12.65
CA ARG A 120 22.23 2.42 13.95
C ARG A 120 20.80 1.93 14.19
N MET A 121 19.94 2.03 13.18
CA MET A 121 18.54 1.62 13.26
C MET A 121 18.40 0.10 13.39
N THR A 122 19.10 -0.66 12.56
CA THR A 122 19.05 -2.12 12.60
C THR A 122 19.62 -2.68 13.90
N ALA A 123 20.73 -2.09 14.43
CA ALA A 123 21.26 -2.47 15.73
C ALA A 123 20.27 -2.18 16.88
N ALA A 124 19.57 -1.04 16.84
CA ALA A 124 18.53 -0.71 17.82
C ALA A 124 17.36 -1.70 17.76
N ALA A 125 16.90 -2.06 16.56
CA ALA A 125 15.81 -3.02 16.36
C ALA A 125 16.17 -4.42 16.88
N VAL A 126 17.36 -4.92 16.57
CA VAL A 126 17.86 -6.22 17.07
C VAL A 126 18.03 -6.19 18.59
N SER A 127 18.55 -5.09 19.15
CA SER A 127 18.73 -4.95 20.59
C SER A 127 17.38 -4.99 21.32
N LEU A 128 16.36 -4.31 20.80
CA LEU A 128 15.00 -4.29 21.36
C LEU A 128 14.35 -5.68 21.28
N ALA A 129 14.40 -6.31 20.11
CA ALA A 129 13.82 -7.64 19.93
C ALA A 129 14.52 -8.70 20.78
N ARG A 130 15.85 -8.58 20.98
CA ARG A 130 16.64 -9.46 21.88
C ARG A 130 16.25 -9.27 23.34
N ALA A 131 16.08 -8.02 23.79
CA ALA A 131 15.63 -7.72 25.15
C ALA A 131 14.24 -8.26 25.44
N ALA A 132 13.37 -8.37 24.42
CA ALA A 132 12.05 -8.96 24.51
C ALA A 132 12.04 -10.50 24.38
N GLY A 133 13.16 -11.14 24.09
CA GLY A 133 13.24 -12.58 23.78
C GLY A 133 12.38 -12.97 22.57
N TYR A 134 12.35 -12.11 21.56
CA TYR A 134 11.43 -12.25 20.43
C TYR A 134 11.82 -13.39 19.49
N THR A 135 10.83 -14.19 19.07
CA THR A 135 10.95 -15.28 18.10
C THR A 135 9.93 -15.09 16.96
N GLY A 136 10.26 -15.60 15.76
CA GLY A 136 9.46 -15.43 14.56
C GLY A 136 9.78 -14.14 13.79
N ALA A 137 8.94 -13.81 12.81
CA ALA A 137 9.03 -12.58 12.05
C ALA A 137 8.32 -11.44 12.77
N GLY A 138 9.02 -10.33 13.00
CA GLY A 138 8.48 -9.12 13.60
C GLY A 138 9.07 -7.86 13.00
N THR A 139 8.48 -6.74 13.29
CA THR A 139 8.92 -5.44 12.74
C THR A 139 9.00 -4.41 13.84
N VAL A 140 10.13 -3.70 13.89
CA VAL A 140 10.32 -2.55 14.78
C VAL A 140 10.15 -1.28 13.98
N GLU A 141 9.13 -0.50 14.31
CA GLU A 141 8.80 0.75 13.64
C GLU A 141 9.47 1.96 14.32
N PHE A 142 9.96 2.87 13.49
CA PHE A 142 10.62 4.09 13.91
C PHE A 142 10.05 5.30 13.17
N VAL A 143 10.04 6.44 13.85
CA VAL A 143 9.96 7.75 13.21
C VAL A 143 11.38 8.28 13.01
N VAL A 144 11.69 8.68 11.77
CA VAL A 144 12.99 9.25 11.41
C VAL A 144 12.78 10.73 11.05
N ALA A 145 13.49 11.61 11.73
CA ALA A 145 13.45 13.04 11.47
C ALA A 145 14.44 13.41 10.34
N GLU A 146 14.23 14.55 9.69
CA GLU A 146 15.08 15.09 8.61
C GLU A 146 16.56 15.26 8.98
N ASN A 147 16.90 15.29 10.26
CA ASN A 147 18.28 15.38 10.76
C ASN A 147 18.93 14.02 11.09
N GLY A 148 18.30 12.90 10.67
CA GLY A 148 18.80 11.55 10.92
C GLY A 148 18.64 11.02 12.35
N ARG A 149 17.95 11.78 13.22
CA ARG A 149 17.52 11.23 14.52
C ARG A 149 16.33 10.32 14.30
N PHE A 150 16.33 9.20 14.99
CA PHE A 150 15.19 8.27 14.93
C PHE A 150 14.72 7.91 16.34
N TYR A 151 13.45 7.58 16.44
CA TYR A 151 12.79 7.27 17.70
C TYR A 151 11.90 6.03 17.50
N PHE A 152 11.88 5.18 18.51
CA PHE A 152 11.01 4.01 18.54
C PHE A 152 9.55 4.44 18.52
N LEU A 153 8.75 3.80 17.67
CA LEU A 153 7.31 4.02 17.57
C LEU A 153 6.54 2.85 18.21
N GLU A 154 6.71 1.65 17.66
CA GLU A 154 6.10 0.42 18.18
C GLU A 154 6.81 -0.81 17.60
N MET A 155 6.48 -1.99 18.14
CA MET A 155 6.88 -3.27 17.56
C MET A 155 5.64 -4.06 17.16
N ASN A 156 5.59 -4.45 15.89
CA ASN A 156 4.58 -5.36 15.38
C ASN A 156 5.07 -6.80 15.49
N THR A 157 4.44 -7.56 16.39
CA THR A 157 4.80 -8.95 16.70
C THR A 157 4.10 -9.95 15.77
N ARG A 158 4.13 -9.66 14.49
CA ARG A 158 3.50 -10.42 13.41
C ARG A 158 4.15 -10.11 12.08
N LEU A 159 3.87 -10.92 11.08
CA LEU A 159 4.15 -10.57 9.70
C LEU A 159 3.28 -9.36 9.28
N GLN A 160 3.86 -8.42 8.55
CA GLN A 160 3.17 -7.24 8.03
C GLN A 160 2.80 -7.40 6.55
N VAL A 161 1.86 -6.56 6.08
CA VAL A 161 1.40 -6.56 4.68
C VAL A 161 2.57 -6.32 3.73
N GLU A 162 3.46 -5.40 4.08
CA GLU A 162 4.59 -4.91 3.31
C GLU A 162 5.86 -5.81 3.34
N HIS A 163 5.77 -7.01 3.93
CA HIS A 163 6.91 -7.94 3.95
C HIS A 163 7.49 -8.29 2.57
N PRO A 164 6.70 -8.30 1.46
CA PRO A 164 7.22 -8.68 0.16
C PRO A 164 8.36 -7.79 -0.36
N VAL A 165 8.40 -6.49 0.00
CA VAL A 165 9.53 -5.65 -0.43
C VAL A 165 10.84 -6.11 0.22
N THR A 166 10.80 -6.57 1.47
CA THR A 166 11.96 -7.19 2.14
C THR A 166 12.34 -8.51 1.48
N GLU A 167 11.38 -9.37 1.17
CA GLU A 167 11.62 -10.65 0.51
C GLU A 167 12.31 -10.45 -0.85
N LEU A 168 11.86 -9.49 -1.66
CA LEU A 168 12.41 -9.25 -2.99
C LEU A 168 13.85 -8.69 -2.95
N VAL A 169 14.20 -7.87 -1.95
CA VAL A 169 15.55 -7.31 -1.86
C VAL A 169 16.53 -8.24 -1.13
N THR A 170 16.04 -9.19 -0.32
CA THR A 170 16.91 -10.13 0.42
C THR A 170 16.95 -11.53 -0.20
N GLY A 171 15.93 -11.91 -0.96
CA GLY A 171 15.75 -13.26 -1.49
C GLY A 171 15.30 -14.29 -0.44
N LEU A 172 14.79 -13.82 0.72
CA LEU A 172 14.31 -14.69 1.81
C LEU A 172 12.77 -14.73 1.81
N ASP A 173 12.20 -15.92 1.92
CA ASP A 173 10.76 -16.14 2.10
C ASP A 173 10.42 -16.12 3.60
N LEU A 174 9.83 -15.02 4.07
CA LEU A 174 9.53 -14.81 5.48
C LEU A 174 8.43 -15.76 5.99
N VAL A 175 7.45 -16.07 5.17
CA VAL A 175 6.37 -17.00 5.53
C VAL A 175 6.90 -18.40 5.71
N THR A 176 7.74 -18.85 4.79
CA THR A 176 8.45 -20.16 4.92
C THR A 176 9.28 -20.18 6.18
N TRP A 177 10.03 -19.12 6.49
CA TRP A 177 10.84 -19.06 7.71
C TRP A 177 10.01 -19.04 8.98
N GLN A 178 8.87 -18.36 9.02
CA GLN A 178 7.97 -18.45 10.17
C GLN A 178 7.54 -19.89 10.46
N ILE A 179 7.19 -20.65 9.41
CA ILE A 179 6.78 -22.06 9.55
C ILE A 179 7.95 -22.93 10.03
N ARG A 180 9.15 -22.74 9.46
CA ARG A 180 10.36 -23.49 9.86
C ARG A 180 10.74 -23.22 11.30
N ILE A 181 10.76 -21.96 11.72
CA ILE A 181 11.06 -21.57 13.11
C ILE A 181 10.01 -22.17 14.07
N ALA A 182 8.73 -22.12 13.73
CA ALA A 182 7.66 -22.73 14.52
C ALA A 182 7.79 -24.26 14.63
N ASN A 183 8.47 -24.91 13.66
CA ASN A 183 8.84 -26.33 13.71
C ASN A 183 10.17 -26.59 14.47
N GLY A 184 10.77 -25.57 15.07
CA GLY A 184 12.02 -25.69 15.86
C GLY A 184 13.29 -25.64 15.04
N GLU A 185 13.23 -25.27 13.74
CA GLU A 185 14.44 -25.13 12.91
C GLU A 185 15.20 -23.86 13.28
N ALA A 186 16.53 -23.97 13.41
CA ALA A 186 17.41 -22.84 13.58
C ALA A 186 17.62 -22.08 12.26
N LEU A 187 17.89 -20.77 12.35
CA LEU A 187 18.31 -19.98 11.21
C LEU A 187 19.70 -20.44 10.72
N PRO A 188 19.83 -20.88 9.46
CA PRO A 188 21.09 -21.49 8.97
C PRO A 188 22.14 -20.48 8.50
N PHE A 189 21.87 -19.17 8.65
CA PHE A 189 22.71 -18.09 8.14
C PHE A 189 22.97 -17.04 9.24
N ALA A 190 24.17 -16.46 9.18
CA ALA A 190 24.53 -15.31 10.01
C ALA A 190 24.12 -14.00 9.34
N GLN A 191 24.13 -12.90 10.10
CA GLN A 191 23.75 -11.56 9.61
C GLN A 191 24.55 -11.14 8.38
N GLU A 192 25.83 -11.45 8.33
CA GLU A 192 26.77 -11.07 7.26
C GLU A 192 26.49 -11.79 5.94
N ALA A 193 25.76 -12.89 5.97
CA ALA A 193 25.35 -13.62 4.77
C ALA A 193 24.12 -12.99 4.10
N ILE A 194 23.40 -12.11 4.79
CA ILE A 194 22.21 -11.46 4.27
C ILE A 194 22.61 -10.16 3.57
N SER A 195 22.22 -10.03 2.32
CA SER A 195 22.52 -8.84 1.51
C SER A 195 21.22 -8.23 0.96
N GLN A 196 21.16 -6.91 0.89
CA GLN A 196 20.08 -6.16 0.24
C GLN A 196 20.49 -5.86 -1.20
N ARG A 197 19.65 -6.23 -2.19
CA ARG A 197 19.96 -6.08 -3.62
C ARG A 197 18.80 -5.44 -4.36
N GLY A 198 19.12 -4.43 -5.19
CA GLY A 198 18.14 -3.70 -5.98
C GLY A 198 17.21 -2.88 -5.11
N HIS A 199 16.01 -2.64 -5.64
CA HIS A 199 14.97 -1.86 -4.99
C HIS A 199 13.61 -2.51 -5.22
N ALA A 200 12.80 -2.65 -4.19
CA ALA A 200 11.43 -3.15 -4.28
C ALA A 200 10.44 -2.08 -3.85
N LEU A 201 9.31 -2.04 -4.54
CA LEU A 201 8.20 -1.13 -4.28
C LEU A 201 6.91 -1.94 -4.21
N GLU A 202 6.07 -1.68 -3.20
CA GLU A 202 4.75 -2.26 -3.05
C GLU A 202 3.69 -1.16 -3.12
N CYS A 203 2.59 -1.40 -3.84
CA CYS A 203 1.39 -0.58 -3.84
C CYS A 203 0.20 -1.42 -3.40
N ARG A 204 -0.56 -0.91 -2.42
CA ARG A 204 -1.80 -1.55 -1.95
C ARG A 204 -2.97 -1.14 -2.81
N LEU A 205 -3.63 -2.10 -3.44
CA LEU A 205 -4.85 -1.88 -4.21
C LEU A 205 -6.08 -1.98 -3.29
N TYR A 206 -6.82 -0.89 -3.19
CA TYR A 206 -8.04 -0.80 -2.40
C TYR A 206 -9.26 -0.58 -3.30
N ALA A 207 -10.39 -1.21 -2.94
CA ALA A 207 -11.70 -0.88 -3.48
C ALA A 207 -12.22 0.40 -2.81
N GLU A 208 -11.79 1.54 -3.29
CA GLU A 208 -12.09 2.88 -2.76
C GLU A 208 -12.40 3.86 -3.88
N GLU A 209 -13.15 4.90 -3.56
CA GLU A 209 -13.47 6.00 -4.47
C GLU A 209 -12.62 7.23 -4.15
N PRO A 210 -11.45 7.43 -4.80
CA PRO A 210 -10.58 8.57 -4.50
C PRO A 210 -11.24 9.93 -4.73
N ALA A 211 -12.21 10.02 -5.68
CA ALA A 211 -13.00 11.22 -5.92
C ALA A 211 -13.96 11.56 -4.79
N ASN A 212 -14.33 10.58 -3.96
CA ASN A 212 -15.31 10.69 -2.88
C ASN A 212 -14.65 10.36 -1.54
N GLU A 213 -13.61 11.12 -1.18
CA GLU A 213 -12.87 11.01 0.09
C GLU A 213 -12.38 9.58 0.42
N PHE A 214 -12.16 8.75 -0.60
CA PHE A 214 -11.75 7.36 -0.44
C PHE A 214 -12.74 6.50 0.34
N LEU A 215 -14.04 6.74 0.15
CA LEU A 215 -15.05 5.85 0.68
C LEU A 215 -14.91 4.45 0.06
N PRO A 216 -15.16 3.38 0.83
CA PRO A 216 -15.14 2.02 0.30
C PRO A 216 -16.11 1.84 -0.87
N SER A 217 -15.64 1.29 -1.97
CA SER A 217 -16.45 0.93 -3.13
C SER A 217 -16.94 -0.51 -2.98
N ILE A 218 -18.19 -0.65 -2.59
CA ILE A 218 -18.84 -1.95 -2.35
C ILE A 218 -19.44 -2.46 -3.66
N GLY A 219 -19.26 -3.74 -3.98
CA GLY A 219 -19.79 -4.31 -5.21
C GLY A 219 -19.27 -5.71 -5.48
N GLN A 220 -19.55 -6.22 -6.68
CA GLN A 220 -19.04 -7.48 -7.17
C GLN A 220 -18.01 -7.22 -8.25
N ILE A 221 -16.83 -7.83 -8.13
CA ILE A 221 -15.79 -7.78 -9.15
C ILE A 221 -16.26 -8.58 -10.36
N THR A 222 -16.43 -7.91 -11.49
CA THR A 222 -16.88 -8.52 -12.74
C THR A 222 -15.73 -8.98 -13.61
N THR A 223 -14.60 -8.26 -13.53
CA THR A 223 -13.37 -8.58 -14.27
C THR A 223 -12.18 -8.28 -13.37
N TYR A 224 -11.22 -9.18 -13.39
CA TYR A 224 -9.92 -8.98 -12.76
C TYR A 224 -8.82 -9.46 -13.69
N GLN A 225 -7.90 -8.56 -14.04
CA GLN A 225 -6.69 -8.85 -14.79
C GLN A 225 -5.49 -8.46 -13.95
N ARG A 226 -4.64 -9.45 -13.67
CA ARG A 226 -3.38 -9.27 -12.93
C ARG A 226 -2.32 -8.72 -13.87
N PRO A 227 -1.43 -7.83 -13.40
CA PRO A 227 -0.22 -7.50 -14.14
C PRO A 227 0.78 -8.65 -14.05
N GLU A 228 1.54 -8.85 -15.12
CA GLU A 228 2.55 -9.92 -15.20
C GLU A 228 3.87 -9.38 -15.76
N GLY A 229 4.93 -10.14 -15.59
CA GLY A 229 6.22 -9.86 -16.21
C GLY A 229 7.40 -9.91 -15.23
N PRO A 230 8.63 -9.77 -15.75
CA PRO A 230 9.85 -9.85 -14.96
C PRO A 230 9.91 -8.78 -13.86
N GLY A 231 10.10 -9.23 -12.61
CA GLY A 231 10.17 -8.34 -11.45
C GLY A 231 8.81 -7.78 -11.01
N VAL A 232 7.69 -8.42 -11.40
CA VAL A 232 6.35 -8.12 -10.92
C VAL A 232 5.84 -9.32 -10.11
N ARG A 233 5.35 -9.06 -8.91
CA ARG A 233 4.65 -10.00 -8.02
C ARG A 233 3.30 -9.41 -7.66
N VAL A 234 2.28 -10.24 -7.56
CA VAL A 234 0.95 -9.85 -7.08
C VAL A 234 0.52 -10.84 -5.99
N ASP A 235 0.22 -10.30 -4.82
CA ASP A 235 -0.41 -11.06 -3.75
C ASP A 235 -1.86 -10.58 -3.64
N ASP A 236 -2.79 -11.41 -4.05
CA ASP A 236 -4.22 -11.08 -4.12
C ASP A 236 -5.11 -12.15 -3.49
N GLY A 237 -6.34 -11.76 -3.18
CA GLY A 237 -7.38 -12.64 -2.67
C GLY A 237 -8.69 -12.46 -3.44
N ILE A 238 -8.65 -11.99 -4.69
CA ILE A 238 -9.82 -11.68 -5.51
C ILE A 238 -9.79 -12.42 -6.84
N GLU A 239 -10.99 -12.69 -7.36
CA GLU A 239 -11.23 -13.24 -8.70
C GLU A 239 -12.54 -12.67 -9.25
N PRO A 240 -12.83 -12.81 -10.55
CA PRO A 240 -14.15 -12.47 -11.08
C PRO A 240 -15.26 -13.20 -10.32
N GLY A 241 -16.23 -12.43 -9.80
CA GLY A 241 -17.30 -12.94 -8.93
C GLY A 241 -17.09 -12.67 -7.44
N SER A 242 -15.89 -12.28 -7.01
CA SER A 242 -15.62 -11.88 -5.62
C SER A 242 -16.46 -10.65 -5.22
N ALA A 243 -17.01 -10.69 -4.00
CA ALA A 243 -17.79 -9.58 -3.44
C ALA A 243 -16.93 -8.73 -2.49
N VAL A 244 -16.90 -7.42 -2.73
CA VAL A 244 -16.35 -6.44 -1.79
C VAL A 244 -17.46 -6.00 -0.86
N SER A 245 -17.31 -6.26 0.43
CA SER A 245 -18.33 -5.97 1.45
C SER A 245 -17.89 -4.85 2.41
N PRO A 246 -18.83 -4.20 3.12
CA PRO A 246 -18.49 -3.18 4.12
C PRO A 246 -17.96 -3.76 5.45
N PHE A 247 -17.89 -5.10 5.58
CA PHE A 247 -17.57 -5.76 6.85
C PHE A 247 -16.08 -6.06 7.02
N TYR A 248 -15.31 -5.96 5.93
CA TYR A 248 -13.88 -6.24 5.90
C TYR A 248 -13.10 -5.05 5.34
N ASP A 249 -11.79 -5.09 5.51
CA ASP A 249 -10.89 -4.13 4.89
C ASP A 249 -11.06 -4.17 3.36
N PRO A 250 -11.16 -3.02 2.67
CA PRO A 250 -11.37 -2.96 1.24
C PRO A 250 -10.11 -3.27 0.40
N MET A 251 -9.02 -3.73 1.00
CA MET A 251 -7.81 -4.13 0.28
C MET A 251 -8.08 -5.35 -0.60
N LEU A 252 -7.84 -5.20 -1.90
CA LEU A 252 -8.06 -6.23 -2.92
C LEU A 252 -6.82 -7.07 -3.16
N ALA A 253 -5.70 -6.39 -3.26
CA ALA A 253 -4.41 -6.96 -3.62
C ALA A 253 -3.28 -6.02 -3.24
N LYS A 254 -2.06 -6.51 -3.32
CA LYS A 254 -0.85 -5.72 -3.36
C LYS A 254 -0.06 -6.10 -4.61
N VAL A 255 0.41 -5.06 -5.31
CA VAL A 255 1.31 -5.20 -6.45
C VAL A 255 2.70 -4.84 -5.96
N ILE A 256 3.66 -5.71 -6.20
CA ILE A 256 5.04 -5.53 -5.78
C ILE A 256 5.94 -5.59 -7.00
N THR A 257 6.87 -4.65 -7.10
CA THR A 257 7.85 -4.64 -8.18
C THR A 257 9.26 -4.59 -7.66
N TRP A 258 10.19 -5.21 -8.41
CA TRP A 258 11.60 -5.17 -8.13
C TRP A 258 12.38 -4.68 -9.35
N GLY A 259 13.35 -3.79 -9.11
CA GLY A 259 14.29 -3.28 -10.10
C GLY A 259 15.73 -3.30 -9.57
N GLN A 260 16.71 -3.09 -10.45
CA GLN A 260 18.10 -2.96 -10.04
C GLN A 260 18.35 -1.69 -9.22
N ASP A 261 17.48 -0.68 -9.44
CA ASP A 261 17.43 0.57 -8.70
C ASP A 261 15.98 1.04 -8.51
N ARG A 262 15.81 2.15 -7.78
CA ARG A 262 14.49 2.73 -7.48
C ARG A 262 13.75 3.16 -8.75
N ALA A 263 14.45 3.76 -9.70
CA ALA A 263 13.82 4.28 -10.92
C ALA A 263 13.23 3.13 -11.75
N GLU A 264 13.94 2.01 -11.87
CA GLU A 264 13.43 0.82 -12.54
C GLU A 264 12.25 0.19 -11.80
N ALA A 265 12.30 0.10 -10.46
CA ALA A 265 11.19 -0.42 -9.67
C ALA A 265 9.92 0.43 -9.83
N VAL A 266 10.04 1.76 -9.78
CA VAL A 266 8.94 2.71 -9.99
C VAL A 266 8.37 2.58 -11.41
N ALA A 267 9.22 2.54 -12.45
CA ALA A 267 8.76 2.40 -13.84
C ALA A 267 8.00 1.07 -14.07
N LYS A 268 8.47 -0.02 -13.44
CA LYS A 268 7.76 -1.31 -13.47
C LYS A 268 6.41 -1.23 -12.75
N MET A 269 6.33 -0.52 -11.63
CA MET A 269 5.08 -0.32 -10.89
C MET A 269 4.07 0.48 -11.70
N GLU A 270 4.50 1.58 -12.33
CA GLU A 270 3.63 2.35 -13.22
C GLU A 270 3.05 1.49 -14.34
N ARG A 271 3.89 0.66 -14.98
CA ARG A 271 3.44 -0.28 -16.00
C ARG A 271 2.47 -1.30 -15.43
N ALA A 272 2.81 -1.95 -14.31
CA ALA A 272 2.00 -2.97 -13.68
C ALA A 272 0.61 -2.43 -13.29
N LEU A 273 0.54 -1.22 -12.71
CA LEU A 273 -0.74 -0.60 -12.38
C LEU A 273 -1.58 -0.25 -13.62
N ARG A 274 -0.95 0.17 -14.73
CA ARG A 274 -1.67 0.41 -16.00
C ARG A 274 -2.18 -0.88 -16.65
N GLU A 275 -1.49 -1.99 -16.46
CA GLU A 275 -1.91 -3.32 -16.94
C GLU A 275 -2.96 -3.97 -16.03
N THR A 276 -3.13 -3.48 -14.80
CA THR A 276 -4.13 -4.00 -13.85
C THR A 276 -5.52 -3.53 -14.22
N ALA A 277 -6.47 -4.45 -14.38
CA ALA A 277 -7.87 -4.11 -14.56
C ALA A 277 -8.74 -4.77 -13.48
N VAL A 278 -9.50 -3.94 -12.76
CA VAL A 278 -10.53 -4.37 -11.80
C VAL A 278 -11.82 -3.65 -12.19
N LEU A 279 -12.84 -4.42 -12.61
CA LEU A 279 -14.14 -3.88 -12.99
C LEU A 279 -15.22 -4.34 -12.02
N GLY A 280 -16.25 -3.51 -11.85
CA GLY A 280 -17.36 -3.75 -10.92
C GLY A 280 -17.27 -2.97 -9.61
N VAL A 281 -16.08 -2.49 -9.27
CA VAL A 281 -15.82 -1.57 -8.14
C VAL A 281 -14.86 -0.47 -8.56
N GLN A 282 -14.87 0.67 -7.87
CA GLN A 282 -13.86 1.71 -8.00
C GLN A 282 -12.60 1.29 -7.25
N THR A 283 -11.43 1.73 -7.75
CA THR A 283 -10.16 1.44 -7.09
C THR A 283 -9.29 2.70 -6.97
N ASN A 284 -8.29 2.62 -6.09
CA ASN A 284 -7.29 3.67 -5.91
C ASN A 284 -6.18 3.67 -6.97
N ILE A 285 -6.23 2.82 -8.00
CA ILE A 285 -5.20 2.73 -9.06
C ILE A 285 -4.87 4.09 -9.70
N PRO A 286 -5.86 4.93 -10.09
CA PRO A 286 -5.55 6.24 -10.67
C PRO A 286 -4.79 7.16 -9.71
N TYR A 287 -5.07 7.05 -8.42
CA TYR A 287 -4.40 7.82 -7.39
C TYR A 287 -2.95 7.34 -7.17
N LEU A 288 -2.72 6.03 -7.15
CA LEU A 288 -1.37 5.45 -7.06
C LEU A 288 -0.50 5.87 -8.25
N LEU A 289 -1.05 5.81 -9.47
CA LEU A 289 -0.36 6.28 -10.67
C LEU A 289 0.04 7.76 -10.56
N ALA A 290 -0.85 8.62 -10.08
CA ALA A 290 -0.56 10.02 -9.89
C ALA A 290 0.56 10.26 -8.86
N ILE A 291 0.62 9.48 -7.78
CA ILE A 291 1.73 9.53 -6.82
C ILE A 291 3.04 9.12 -7.47
N LEU A 292 3.06 8.02 -8.23
CA LEU A 292 4.27 7.52 -8.89
C LEU A 292 4.82 8.50 -9.94
N GLU A 293 3.95 9.26 -10.59
CA GLU A 293 4.30 10.29 -11.59
C GLU A 293 4.76 11.60 -10.96
N GLU A 294 4.47 11.82 -9.68
CA GLU A 294 4.77 13.08 -8.99
C GLU A 294 6.29 13.25 -8.76
N ALA A 295 6.79 14.48 -8.96
CA ALA A 295 8.23 14.78 -9.00
C ALA A 295 8.95 14.51 -7.66
N TYR A 296 8.33 14.87 -6.53
CA TYR A 296 8.92 14.64 -5.21
C TYR A 296 8.96 13.15 -4.85
N PHE A 297 7.91 12.38 -5.24
CA PHE A 297 7.96 10.93 -5.09
C PHE A 297 9.09 10.33 -5.91
N ARG A 298 9.22 10.71 -7.18
CA ARG A 298 10.30 10.23 -8.05
C ARG A 298 11.69 10.56 -7.50
N ALA A 299 11.83 11.72 -6.85
CA ALA A 299 13.07 12.14 -6.20
C ALA A 299 13.33 11.45 -4.85
N GLY A 300 12.43 10.59 -4.36
CA GLY A 300 12.55 9.95 -3.05
C GLY A 300 12.34 10.92 -1.87
N GLN A 301 11.68 12.04 -2.12
CA GLN A 301 11.38 13.06 -1.12
C GLN A 301 9.97 12.82 -0.56
N THR A 302 9.86 11.77 0.23
CA THR A 302 8.60 11.37 0.87
C THR A 302 8.65 11.64 2.37
N SER A 303 7.50 11.91 2.95
CA SER A 303 7.31 12.05 4.40
C SER A 303 5.92 11.58 4.78
N THR A 304 5.61 11.47 6.07
CA THR A 304 4.23 11.14 6.51
C THR A 304 3.22 12.24 6.17
N GLN A 305 3.69 13.42 5.77
CA GLN A 305 2.87 14.53 5.29
C GLN A 305 2.77 14.61 3.76
N TYR A 306 3.44 13.70 3.04
CA TYR A 306 3.55 13.72 1.59
C TYR A 306 2.19 13.88 0.89
N ILE A 307 1.21 13.05 1.25
CA ILE A 307 -0.14 13.10 0.66
C ILE A 307 -0.80 14.47 0.86
N ARG A 308 -0.67 15.04 2.06
CA ARG A 308 -1.26 16.35 2.37
C ARG A 308 -0.56 17.50 1.64
N GLN A 309 0.75 17.37 1.42
CA GLN A 309 1.57 18.44 0.80
C GLN A 309 1.47 18.41 -0.73
N HIS A 310 1.45 17.23 -1.34
CA HIS A 310 1.62 17.08 -2.78
C HIS A 310 0.37 16.55 -3.50
N MET A 311 -0.55 15.90 -2.77
CA MET A 311 -1.72 15.26 -3.37
C MET A 311 -3.06 15.84 -2.89
N ALA A 312 -3.07 16.93 -2.11
CA ALA A 312 -4.27 17.52 -1.54
C ALA A 312 -5.30 17.95 -2.62
N ASP A 313 -4.81 18.51 -3.72
CA ASP A 313 -5.63 19.02 -4.81
C ASP A 313 -5.85 18.02 -5.94
N TRP A 314 -5.32 16.79 -5.79
CA TRP A 314 -5.50 15.77 -6.81
C TRP A 314 -6.99 15.43 -7.00
N ARG A 315 -7.39 15.32 -8.25
CA ARG A 315 -8.72 14.85 -8.66
C ARG A 315 -8.56 13.90 -9.83
N PRO A 316 -9.34 12.82 -9.88
CA PRO A 316 -9.32 11.93 -11.04
C PRO A 316 -9.80 12.69 -12.28
N GLU A 317 -9.17 12.43 -13.40
CA GLU A 317 -9.73 12.88 -14.67
C GLU A 317 -11.00 12.08 -14.95
N THR A 318 -12.13 12.79 -15.08
CA THR A 318 -13.46 12.18 -15.22
C THR A 318 -13.99 12.21 -16.65
N THR A 319 -13.34 12.93 -17.54
CA THR A 319 -13.76 13.09 -18.93
C THR A 319 -12.80 12.40 -19.87
N LEU A 320 -13.34 11.52 -20.71
CA LEU A 320 -12.62 10.98 -21.84
C LEU A 320 -12.52 12.06 -22.93
N GLY A 321 -11.34 12.18 -23.53
CA GLY A 321 -11.15 13.04 -24.70
C GLY A 321 -11.84 12.48 -25.96
N PRO A 322 -11.98 13.29 -27.02
CA PRO A 322 -12.57 12.83 -28.29
C PRO A 322 -11.90 11.59 -28.86
N ASP A 323 -10.58 11.49 -28.75
CA ASP A 323 -9.80 10.36 -29.27
C ASP A 323 -10.04 9.09 -28.48
N GLU A 324 -10.22 9.19 -27.17
CA GLU A 324 -10.55 8.06 -26.30
C GLU A 324 -11.99 7.54 -26.58
N TRP A 325 -12.93 8.43 -26.83
CA TRP A 325 -14.28 8.05 -27.26
C TRP A 325 -14.27 7.35 -28.63
N LEU A 326 -13.44 7.85 -29.57
CA LEU A 326 -13.29 7.24 -30.88
C LEU A 326 -12.68 5.84 -30.79
N ALA A 327 -11.66 5.66 -29.93
CA ALA A 327 -11.04 4.37 -29.70
C ALA A 327 -12.04 3.35 -29.09
N LEU A 328 -12.86 3.78 -28.12
CA LEU A 328 -13.94 2.97 -27.56
C LEU A 328 -14.95 2.52 -28.61
N ALA A 329 -15.44 3.44 -29.41
CA ALA A 329 -16.38 3.15 -30.47
C ALA A 329 -15.79 2.18 -31.51
N ALA A 330 -14.50 2.32 -31.85
CA ALA A 330 -13.80 1.43 -32.76
C ALA A 330 -13.68 0.01 -32.19
N VAL A 331 -13.32 -0.13 -30.91
CA VAL A 331 -13.24 -1.43 -30.22
C VAL A 331 -14.62 -2.11 -30.18
N GLU A 332 -15.66 -1.39 -29.81
CA GLU A 332 -17.01 -1.93 -29.76
C GLU A 332 -17.48 -2.40 -31.15
N TYR A 333 -17.21 -1.60 -32.17
CA TYR A 333 -17.52 -1.96 -33.57
C TYR A 333 -16.78 -3.25 -34.01
N LEU A 334 -15.50 -3.38 -33.71
CA LEU A 334 -14.69 -4.56 -34.06
C LEU A 334 -15.13 -5.81 -33.29
N LEU A 335 -15.45 -5.69 -31.99
CA LEU A 335 -15.96 -6.79 -31.20
C LEU A 335 -17.37 -7.22 -31.62
N GLY A 336 -18.22 -6.28 -32.02
CA GLY A 336 -19.54 -6.53 -32.55
C GLY A 336 -19.48 -7.30 -33.88
N ARG A 337 -18.56 -6.99 -34.76
CA ARG A 337 -18.33 -7.75 -36.01
C ARG A 337 -17.92 -9.21 -35.76
N ARG A 338 -17.00 -9.46 -34.82
CA ARG A 338 -16.59 -10.83 -34.46
C ARG A 338 -17.74 -11.67 -33.93
N ARG A 339 -18.70 -11.07 -33.21
CA ARG A 339 -19.91 -11.78 -32.74
C ARG A 339 -20.90 -12.07 -33.87
N GLY A 340 -20.98 -11.19 -34.88
CA GLY A 340 -21.84 -11.40 -36.04
C GLY A 340 -21.37 -12.46 -37.04
N GLU A 341 -20.05 -12.64 -37.16
CA GLU A 341 -19.46 -13.65 -38.05
C GLU A 341 -19.51 -15.08 -37.47
N GLY A 342 -19.59 -15.25 -36.14
CA GLY A 342 -19.73 -16.53 -35.47
C GLY A 342 -21.16 -17.14 -35.60
N ASP A 343 -22.18 -16.31 -35.78
CA ASP A 343 -23.59 -16.77 -35.79
C ASP A 343 -24.12 -17.11 -37.21
N GLY A 344 -23.31 -16.88 -38.24
CA GLY A 344 -23.67 -17.06 -39.65
C GLY A 344 -23.64 -18.49 -40.17
N ARG A 345 -23.16 -19.51 -39.41
CA ARG A 345 -23.02 -20.88 -39.92
C ARG A 345 -23.99 -21.91 -39.36
N CYS A 346 -25.01 -21.52 -38.59
CA CYS A 346 -25.98 -22.47 -38.06
C CYS A 346 -27.43 -21.99 -38.07
N ARG A 347 -27.95 -21.56 -39.23
CA ARG A 347 -29.39 -21.39 -39.44
C ARG A 347 -29.84 -22.02 -40.77
N ARG A 348 -29.97 -23.36 -40.76
CA ARG A 348 -31.00 -24.03 -41.55
C ARG A 348 -31.84 -24.92 -40.65
N ARG A 349 -33.15 -24.56 -40.61
CA ARG A 349 -34.29 -25.31 -40.05
C ARG A 349 -34.51 -25.25 -38.53
N ARG A 350 -35.45 -24.46 -38.05
CA ARG A 350 -36.84 -24.87 -37.82
C ARG A 350 -37.65 -23.74 -37.19
N THR A 351 -38.83 -23.55 -37.73
CA THR A 351 -39.97 -22.76 -37.25
C THR A 351 -40.48 -23.28 -35.91
N ALA A 352 -40.66 -22.39 -34.93
CA ALA A 352 -41.79 -22.29 -34.01
C ALA A 352 -41.45 -21.28 -32.89
N ARG A 353 -42.26 -20.25 -32.74
CA ARG A 353 -42.25 -19.34 -31.58
C ARG A 353 -43.04 -19.98 -30.43
N PRO A 354 -42.62 -19.76 -29.20
CA PRO A 354 -43.52 -19.34 -28.11
C PRO A 354 -43.04 -18.09 -27.36
N PRO A 355 -43.89 -17.46 -26.54
CA PRO A 355 -43.73 -16.08 -26.13
C PRO A 355 -43.00 -15.90 -24.80
N GLY A 356 -42.31 -14.72 -24.68
CA GLY A 356 -42.15 -14.01 -23.43
C GLY A 356 -41.10 -14.52 -22.44
N LYS A 357 -39.85 -14.01 -22.55
CA LYS A 357 -39.00 -13.79 -21.37
C LYS A 357 -38.30 -12.46 -21.48
N LYS A 358 -38.40 -11.71 -20.38
CA LYS A 358 -37.81 -10.39 -20.19
C LYS A 358 -36.31 -10.39 -20.43
N SER A 359 -35.85 -9.38 -21.15
CA SER A 359 -34.45 -9.06 -21.40
C SER A 359 -33.71 -8.88 -20.08
N GLY A 360 -32.63 -9.63 -19.87
CA GLY A 360 -31.61 -9.36 -18.87
C GLY A 360 -30.84 -8.08 -19.19
N PRO A 361 -30.08 -7.52 -18.28
CA PRO A 361 -29.39 -6.25 -18.46
C PRO A 361 -28.44 -6.35 -19.65
N GLY A 362 -28.69 -5.48 -20.64
CA GLY A 362 -28.00 -5.52 -21.91
C GLY A 362 -26.56 -4.97 -21.80
N ALA A 363 -25.86 -5.09 -22.91
CA ALA A 363 -24.49 -4.65 -23.17
C ALA A 363 -24.12 -3.21 -22.71
N THR A 364 -25.12 -2.40 -22.39
CA THR A 364 -24.94 -1.02 -21.86
C THR A 364 -24.23 -0.97 -20.50
N SER A 365 -24.41 -1.97 -19.63
CA SER A 365 -23.79 -1.99 -18.31
C SER A 365 -22.27 -2.26 -18.40
N ILE A 366 -21.85 -3.08 -19.35
CA ILE A 366 -20.42 -3.40 -19.54
C ILE A 366 -19.66 -2.20 -20.11
N VAL A 367 -20.31 -1.43 -20.98
CA VAL A 367 -19.70 -0.21 -21.56
C VAL A 367 -19.62 0.90 -20.51
N GLU A 368 -20.63 1.06 -19.64
CA GLU A 368 -20.58 2.02 -18.53
C GLU A 368 -19.52 1.66 -17.49
N ASP A 369 -19.33 0.36 -17.19
CA ASP A 369 -18.26 -0.10 -16.28
C ASP A 369 -16.89 0.06 -16.92
N PHE A 370 -16.74 -0.21 -18.23
CA PHE A 370 -15.51 0.04 -18.98
C PHE A 370 -15.17 1.53 -19.08
N LEU A 371 -16.19 2.40 -19.17
CA LEU A 371 -16.04 3.85 -19.20
C LEU A 371 -15.55 4.45 -17.87
N ARG A 372 -15.77 3.75 -16.76
CA ARG A 372 -15.33 4.17 -15.44
C ARG A 372 -13.87 3.83 -15.14
N VAL A 373 -13.26 2.95 -15.93
CA VAL A 373 -11.86 2.53 -15.74
C VAL A 373 -11.01 3.03 -16.90
N LYS A 374 -10.02 3.87 -16.63
CA LYS A 374 -9.02 4.37 -17.60
C LYS A 374 -8.09 3.26 -18.10
N VAL A 375 -8.61 2.24 -18.78
CA VAL A 375 -7.78 1.16 -19.37
C VAL A 375 -7.09 1.60 -20.67
N PHE A 376 -7.36 2.82 -21.17
CA PHE A 376 -7.17 3.18 -22.59
C PHE A 376 -5.78 3.65 -23.05
N LYS A 377 -4.84 3.94 -22.18
CA LYS A 377 -3.47 4.21 -22.69
C LYS A 377 -2.77 2.95 -23.23
N THR A 378 -3.13 1.77 -22.74
CA THR A 378 -2.51 0.49 -23.14
C THR A 378 -3.01 -0.03 -24.49
N VAL A 379 -4.25 0.23 -24.85
CA VAL A 379 -4.83 -0.18 -26.15
C VAL A 379 -4.17 0.56 -27.32
N TRP A 380 -3.68 1.79 -27.10
CA TRP A 380 -3.04 2.59 -28.14
C TRP A 380 -1.68 2.04 -28.60
N VAL A 381 -0.88 1.47 -27.71
CA VAL A 381 0.41 0.86 -28.04
C VAL A 381 0.20 -0.43 -28.84
N PHE A 382 -0.81 -1.24 -28.51
CA PHE A 382 -1.12 -2.46 -29.27
C PHE A 382 -1.71 -2.19 -30.67
N PHE A 383 -2.36 -1.06 -30.87
CA PHE A 383 -2.96 -0.72 -32.18
C PHE A 383 -1.93 -0.19 -33.20
N LEU A 384 -0.89 0.49 -32.75
CA LEU A 384 0.20 0.95 -33.64
C LEU A 384 1.02 -0.22 -34.20
N ASP A 385 1.22 -1.28 -33.40
CA ASP A 385 1.94 -2.47 -33.86
C ASP A 385 1.12 -3.36 -34.82
N LEU A 386 -0.22 -3.30 -34.77
CA LEU A 386 -1.08 -4.07 -35.66
C LEU A 386 -1.37 -3.37 -37.01
N CYS A 387 -1.20 -2.06 -37.11
CA CYS A 387 -1.40 -1.29 -38.33
C CYS A 387 -0.11 -1.13 -39.18
N LEU A 388 1.05 -1.57 -38.66
CA LEU A 388 2.35 -1.45 -39.35
C LEU A 388 2.92 -2.78 -39.85
N LEU A 389 2.15 -3.85 -39.87
CA LEU A 389 2.53 -5.10 -40.53
C LEU A 389 1.92 -5.14 -41.95
N PRO A 390 2.73 -5.42 -43.01
CA PRO A 390 2.32 -5.38 -44.39
C PRO A 390 1.26 -6.41 -44.76
#